data_25bf407f7baa610c634d070f043c7b47
#
_entry.id   25bf407f7baa610c634d070f043c7b47
#
_cell.length_a   1.000
_cell.length_b   1.000
_cell.length_c   1.000
_cell.angle_alpha   90.00
_cell.angle_beta   90.00
_cell.angle_gamma   90.00
#
_symmetry.space_group_name_H-M   'P 1'
#
loop_
_entity.id
_entity.type
_entity.pdbx_description
1 polymer ?
#
loop_
_entity_poly.entity_id
_entity_poly.type
_entity_poly.pdbx_seq_one_letter_code
_entity_poly.pdbx_strand_id
1 'polypeptide(L)'
;MPRTFSPTSTRLSGWCDERISGEEGALLGYGDRDPCRYGLYVSNPRTRVAVVFGGRSNEHSVSCVSAGSILSNLDPELYEVVPIGITTDGAWVLGDSDPARLAKAGRELPTVAADGSALVLTADPTRSGDIVALDEGEFGKVLASVDVVFPVLHGAYGEDGTIQGLLELAGIPYVGPGVLASAAGMDKEFTKKLLAAEGLPVGFQIVLRPGVDSVTEEQKEQLGLPVFVKPARGGSSIGISRVADWESFDAALEKARRHDPKVIVESAIVGREVECGVLEFPDGDVRASVVAEIRMPDSSGNHEAFYDFDTKYLDDVCEFDVPAKLDDDVSEELRALAVRAFRALDCQGLSRVDFFVTDNGPVINEINTMPGFTSISMYPRMWEAAGIGYGELVSILVQTALARGTGLR
;
A
#
# COMPACT_ATOMS: atom_id res chain seq x y z
N MET A 1 -28.68 -47.56 -9.77
CA MET A 1 -27.65 -48.21 -10.56
C MET A 1 -26.66 -47.13 -10.97
N PRO A 2 -25.44 -47.11 -10.44
CA PRO A 2 -24.41 -46.17 -10.80
C PRO A 2 -23.54 -46.75 -11.93
N ARG A 3 -23.25 -45.95 -12.95
CA ARG A 3 -22.28 -46.30 -14.00
C ARG A 3 -20.90 -45.79 -13.61
N THR A 4 -20.01 -46.72 -13.40
CA THR A 4 -18.57 -46.54 -13.23
C THR A 4 -17.93 -46.20 -14.58
N PHE A 5 -17.12 -45.13 -14.60
CA PHE A 5 -16.15 -44.90 -15.71
C PHE A 5 -14.74 -45.06 -15.16
N SER A 6 -13.99 -45.94 -15.82
CA SER A 6 -12.58 -46.23 -15.58
C SER A 6 -11.70 -45.34 -16.44
N PRO A 7 -10.52 -44.89 -15.98
CA PRO A 7 -9.64 -44.06 -16.78
C PRO A 7 -8.68 -44.91 -17.61
N THR A 8 -8.63 -44.71 -18.92
CA THR A 8 -7.60 -45.24 -19.80
C THR A 8 -6.41 -44.27 -19.87
N SER A 9 -5.28 -44.75 -19.38
CA SER A 9 -3.96 -44.17 -19.57
C SER A 9 -3.49 -44.33 -21.02
N THR A 10 -3.09 -43.21 -21.65
CA THR A 10 -2.32 -43.26 -22.88
C THR A 10 -0.98 -42.56 -22.64
N ARG A 11 0.09 -43.38 -22.52
CA ARG A 11 1.48 -42.93 -22.60
C ARG A 11 1.80 -42.65 -24.06
N LEU A 12 2.37 -41.50 -24.33
CA LEU A 12 3.16 -41.27 -25.54
C LEU A 12 4.61 -41.07 -25.11
N SER A 13 5.36 -42.12 -25.33
CA SER A 13 6.81 -42.15 -25.28
C SER A 13 7.39 -41.89 -26.68
N GLY A 14 8.46 -41.15 -26.71
CA GLY A 14 9.46 -41.30 -27.76
C GLY A 14 9.63 -40.11 -28.67
N TRP A 15 10.76 -39.44 -28.50
CA TRP A 15 11.66 -39.21 -29.63
C TRP A 15 13.09 -39.12 -29.06
N CYS A 16 13.88 -40.06 -29.55
CA CYS A 16 15.29 -40.31 -29.20
C CYS A 16 16.23 -39.51 -30.08
N ASP A 17 17.37 -39.22 -29.49
CA ASP A 17 18.73 -39.24 -30.03
C ASP A 17 18.94 -39.30 -31.56
N GLU A 18 19.66 -38.31 -32.03
CA GLU A 18 20.63 -38.54 -33.11
C GLU A 18 22.02 -38.01 -32.70
N ARG A 19 22.91 -38.98 -32.45
CA ARG A 19 24.36 -38.80 -32.40
C ARG A 19 24.88 -38.73 -33.83
N ILE A 20 25.66 -37.70 -34.14
CA ILE A 20 26.56 -37.74 -35.30
C ILE A 20 28.00 -37.71 -34.79
N SER A 21 28.68 -38.80 -35.02
CA SER A 21 30.12 -39.02 -34.85
C SER A 21 30.86 -38.73 -36.17
N GLY A 22 32.08 -38.24 -36.05
CA GLY A 22 33.06 -38.25 -37.16
C GLY A 22 33.78 -36.90 -37.29
N GLU A 23 34.94 -36.84 -37.08
CA GLU A 23 36.28 -37.21 -37.41
C GLU A 23 37.21 -36.00 -37.54
N GLU A 24 38.37 -36.18 -37.07
CA GLU A 24 39.64 -35.47 -37.05
C GLU A 24 39.96 -34.54 -38.22
N GLY A 25 40.68 -33.48 -37.92
CA GLY A 25 41.62 -32.93 -38.88
C GLY A 25 42.04 -31.47 -38.73
N ALA A 26 43.32 -31.31 -38.32
CA ALA A 26 44.19 -30.18 -38.60
C ALA A 26 44.31 -29.01 -37.61
N LEU A 27 45.37 -29.12 -36.84
CA LEU A 27 46.14 -28.02 -36.23
C LEU A 27 46.62 -26.99 -37.29
N LEU A 28 46.31 -25.70 -37.09
CA LEU A 28 47.17 -24.64 -37.61
C LEU A 28 46.96 -23.34 -36.78
N GLY A 29 48.06 -22.88 -36.20
CA GLY A 29 48.37 -21.42 -36.13
C GLY A 29 47.87 -20.66 -34.95
N TYR A 30 48.69 -20.58 -33.92
CA TYR A 30 48.71 -19.51 -32.89
C TYR A 30 48.61 -18.12 -33.52
N GLY A 31 47.66 -17.36 -33.07
CA GLY A 31 47.58 -15.92 -33.28
C GLY A 31 46.97 -15.31 -32.04
N ASP A 32 47.80 -14.73 -31.18
CA ASP A 32 47.45 -13.87 -30.05
C ASP A 32 46.37 -12.87 -30.47
N ARG A 33 45.15 -13.04 -30.03
CA ARG A 33 44.11 -11.97 -30.09
C ARG A 33 43.58 -11.78 -28.71
N ASP A 34 44.04 -10.64 -28.20
CA ASP A 34 43.57 -9.94 -27.01
C ASP A 34 42.03 -10.07 -26.87
N PRO A 35 41.49 -10.69 -25.78
CA PRO A 35 40.04 -10.83 -25.56
C PRO A 35 39.34 -9.57 -25.11
N CYS A 36 40.00 -8.40 -25.12
CA CYS A 36 39.50 -7.14 -24.61
C CYS A 36 38.97 -6.15 -25.66
N ARG A 37 38.54 -6.59 -26.82
CA ARG A 37 37.93 -5.68 -27.81
C ARG A 37 36.64 -6.28 -28.36
N TYR A 38 35.55 -6.09 -27.66
CA TYR A 38 34.14 -5.91 -28.01
C TYR A 38 33.31 -6.31 -26.78
N GLY A 39 33.49 -5.55 -25.70
CA GLY A 39 32.49 -5.44 -24.68
C GLY A 39 31.31 -4.70 -25.27
N LEU A 40 30.42 -5.37 -25.94
CA LEU A 40 29.04 -4.94 -26.04
C LEU A 40 28.53 -4.93 -24.60
N TYR A 41 28.58 -3.77 -23.94
CA TYR A 41 27.69 -3.47 -22.85
C TYR A 41 26.27 -3.57 -23.43
N VAL A 42 25.69 -4.76 -23.40
CA VAL A 42 24.25 -4.90 -23.42
C VAL A 42 23.84 -4.38 -22.05
N SER A 43 23.60 -3.06 -21.95
CA SER A 43 22.89 -2.50 -20.83
C SER A 43 21.56 -3.26 -20.81
N ASN A 44 21.35 -4.06 -19.78
CA ASN A 44 20.03 -4.61 -19.52
C ASN A 44 19.09 -3.37 -19.43
N PRO A 45 18.02 -3.27 -20.23
CA PRO A 45 17.19 -2.09 -20.20
C PRO A 45 16.68 -1.90 -18.77
N ARG A 46 16.85 -0.69 -18.23
CA ARG A 46 16.33 -0.36 -16.89
C ARG A 46 14.83 -0.58 -16.85
N THR A 47 14.33 -1.09 -15.74
CA THR A 47 12.89 -1.22 -15.52
C THR A 47 12.25 0.17 -15.44
N ARG A 48 11.21 0.42 -16.23
CA ARG A 48 10.48 1.69 -16.26
C ARG A 48 9.36 1.67 -15.23
N VAL A 49 9.49 2.51 -14.22
CA VAL A 49 8.56 2.60 -13.09
C VAL A 49 7.74 3.88 -13.20
N ALA A 50 6.43 3.76 -13.41
CA ALA A 50 5.55 4.91 -13.23
C ALA A 50 5.29 5.15 -11.75
N VAL A 51 5.71 6.29 -11.23
CA VAL A 51 5.33 6.73 -9.86
C VAL A 51 4.12 7.64 -10.00
N VAL A 52 2.95 7.15 -9.54
CA VAL A 52 1.66 7.87 -9.63
C VAL A 52 1.34 8.48 -8.29
N PHE A 53 1.13 9.80 -8.22
CA PHE A 53 0.95 10.53 -6.97
C PHE A 53 -0.05 11.69 -7.07
N GLY A 54 -0.40 12.29 -5.91
CA GLY A 54 -1.41 13.32 -5.78
C GLY A 54 -2.80 12.72 -5.54
N GLY A 55 -3.70 12.88 -6.51
CA GLY A 55 -5.04 12.31 -6.46
C GLY A 55 -6.09 13.22 -5.85
N ARG A 56 -7.35 12.75 -5.83
CA ARG A 56 -8.54 13.52 -5.42
C ARG A 56 -8.85 13.41 -3.93
N SER A 57 -8.04 12.69 -3.17
CA SER A 57 -8.26 12.51 -1.72
C SER A 57 -7.78 13.72 -0.91
N ASN A 58 -8.22 13.79 0.34
CA ASN A 58 -7.73 14.78 1.30
C ASN A 58 -6.23 14.57 1.66
N GLU A 59 -5.66 13.43 1.29
CA GLU A 59 -4.26 13.07 1.52
C GLU A 59 -3.36 13.36 0.30
N HIS A 60 -3.84 14.17 -0.65
CA HIS A 60 -3.14 14.57 -1.88
C HIS A 60 -1.70 15.02 -1.62
N SER A 61 -1.53 15.92 -0.68
CA SER A 61 -0.21 16.50 -0.38
C SER A 61 0.73 15.49 0.29
N VAL A 62 0.20 14.59 1.12
CA VAL A 62 0.98 13.50 1.72
C VAL A 62 1.47 12.54 0.64
N SER A 63 0.62 12.25 -0.35
CA SER A 63 0.97 11.48 -1.54
C SER A 63 2.12 12.12 -2.32
N CYS A 64 2.10 13.44 -2.53
CA CYS A 64 3.19 14.16 -3.18
C CYS A 64 4.51 14.02 -2.41
N VAL A 65 4.50 14.22 -1.09
CA VAL A 65 5.71 14.09 -0.25
C VAL A 65 6.23 12.65 -0.25
N SER A 66 5.34 11.66 -0.16
CA SER A 66 5.70 10.23 -0.25
C SER A 66 6.36 9.91 -1.59
N ALA A 67 5.80 10.43 -2.70
CA ALA A 67 6.37 10.26 -4.02
C ALA A 67 7.77 10.87 -4.12
N GLY A 68 7.99 12.09 -3.60
CA GLY A 68 9.31 12.72 -3.56
C GLY A 68 10.35 11.86 -2.83
N SER A 69 9.95 11.21 -1.72
CA SER A 69 10.82 10.30 -0.99
C SER A 69 11.15 9.04 -1.81
N ILE A 70 10.17 8.44 -2.47
CA ILE A 70 10.35 7.26 -3.33
C ILE A 70 11.25 7.60 -4.52
N LEU A 71 10.99 8.72 -5.23
CA LEU A 71 11.79 9.18 -6.35
C LEU A 71 13.26 9.38 -5.98
N SER A 72 13.51 9.89 -4.77
CA SER A 72 14.88 10.09 -4.26
C SER A 72 15.62 8.80 -3.93
N ASN A 73 14.92 7.68 -3.76
CA ASN A 73 15.48 6.41 -3.30
C ASN A 73 15.39 5.28 -4.34
N LEU A 74 14.76 5.50 -5.50
CA LEU A 74 14.85 4.58 -6.62
C LEU A 74 16.24 4.67 -7.25
N ASP A 75 16.94 3.53 -7.34
CA ASP A 75 18.28 3.45 -7.91
C ASP A 75 18.26 3.75 -9.42
N PRO A 76 18.87 4.86 -9.90
CA PRO A 76 18.83 5.24 -11.30
C PRO A 76 19.62 4.28 -12.23
N GLU A 77 20.48 3.41 -11.67
CA GLU A 77 21.14 2.37 -12.46
C GLU A 77 20.20 1.20 -12.79
N LEU A 78 19.18 0.97 -11.95
CA LEU A 78 18.21 -0.13 -12.10
C LEU A 78 16.89 0.34 -12.72
N TYR A 79 16.47 1.57 -12.40
CA TYR A 79 15.14 2.07 -12.72
C TYR A 79 15.19 3.35 -13.57
N GLU A 80 14.26 3.41 -14.52
CA GLU A 80 13.90 4.64 -15.23
C GLU A 80 12.52 5.08 -14.72
N VAL A 81 12.45 6.29 -14.16
CA VAL A 81 11.21 6.75 -13.53
C VAL A 81 10.39 7.61 -14.46
N VAL A 82 9.09 7.34 -14.53
CA VAL A 82 8.09 8.16 -15.20
C VAL A 82 7.13 8.72 -14.14
N PRO A 83 7.30 9.97 -13.70
CA PRO A 83 6.42 10.58 -12.72
C PRO A 83 5.08 10.95 -13.34
N ILE A 84 3.98 10.57 -12.68
CA ILE A 84 2.61 10.87 -13.10
C ILE A 84 1.88 11.55 -11.95
N GLY A 85 1.56 12.83 -12.12
CA GLY A 85 0.77 13.57 -11.18
C GLY A 85 -0.73 13.46 -11.47
N ILE A 86 -1.53 13.34 -10.42
CA ILE A 86 -3.00 13.48 -10.52
C ILE A 86 -3.39 14.70 -9.71
N THR A 87 -4.00 15.70 -10.35
CA THR A 87 -4.44 16.92 -9.67
C THR A 87 -5.58 16.65 -8.67
N THR A 88 -5.89 17.60 -7.83
CA THR A 88 -7.05 17.52 -6.90
C THR A 88 -8.39 17.39 -7.63
N ASP A 89 -8.50 17.88 -8.86
CA ASP A 89 -9.67 17.73 -9.71
C ASP A 89 -9.68 16.39 -10.47
N GLY A 90 -8.56 15.65 -10.45
CA GLY A 90 -8.43 14.33 -11.07
C GLY A 90 -7.84 14.33 -12.48
N ALA A 91 -7.27 15.45 -12.96
CA ALA A 91 -6.52 15.46 -14.21
C ALA A 91 -5.18 14.74 -14.05
N TRP A 92 -4.83 13.91 -15.03
CA TRP A 92 -3.56 13.20 -15.09
C TRP A 92 -2.59 13.98 -15.93
N VAL A 93 -1.42 14.28 -15.37
CA VAL A 93 -0.38 15.07 -16.02
C VAL A 93 0.98 14.39 -15.88
N LEU A 94 1.86 14.61 -16.85
CA LEU A 94 3.26 14.24 -16.70
C LEU A 94 3.86 15.09 -15.58
N GLY A 95 4.28 14.44 -14.51
CA GLY A 95 4.83 15.09 -13.33
C GLY A 95 6.27 15.53 -13.51
N ASP A 96 6.77 16.29 -12.55
CA ASP A 96 8.18 16.63 -12.47
C ASP A 96 8.96 15.47 -11.85
N SER A 97 10.11 15.15 -12.39
CA SER A 97 11.03 14.14 -11.87
C SER A 97 11.94 14.69 -10.77
N ASP A 98 11.91 16.00 -10.49
CA ASP A 98 12.70 16.60 -9.42
C ASP A 98 12.03 16.39 -8.05
N PRO A 99 12.56 15.49 -7.19
CA PRO A 99 11.98 15.23 -5.87
C PRO A 99 11.90 16.46 -4.97
N ALA A 100 12.77 17.47 -5.20
CA ALA A 100 12.80 18.68 -4.39
C ALA A 100 11.50 19.50 -4.53
N ARG A 101 10.81 19.41 -5.67
CA ARG A 101 9.51 20.07 -5.89
C ARG A 101 8.36 19.39 -5.16
N LEU A 102 8.53 18.12 -4.76
CA LEU A 102 7.57 17.33 -4.01
C LEU A 102 7.89 17.34 -2.50
N ALA A 103 8.94 18.03 -2.10
CA ALA A 103 9.31 18.13 -0.69
C ALA A 103 8.43 19.15 0.06
N LYS A 104 8.14 18.85 1.33
CA LYS A 104 7.45 19.78 2.25
C LYS A 104 8.36 21.00 2.51
N ALA A 105 7.84 22.20 2.31
CA ALA A 105 8.53 23.46 2.60
C ALA A 105 7.91 24.13 3.83
N GLY A 106 8.43 23.86 5.01
CA GLY A 106 7.87 24.37 6.25
C GLY A 106 6.44 23.82 6.49
N ARG A 107 5.44 24.69 6.55
CA ARG A 107 4.00 24.31 6.66
C ARG A 107 3.31 24.21 5.29
N GLU A 108 3.98 24.59 4.21
CA GLU A 108 3.43 24.46 2.87
C GLU A 108 3.61 23.02 2.36
N LEU A 109 2.51 22.41 2.00
CA LEU A 109 2.49 21.06 1.45
C LEU A 109 2.40 21.15 -0.08
N PRO A 110 3.15 20.29 -0.81
CA PRO A 110 3.14 20.29 -2.27
C PRO A 110 1.78 19.83 -2.82
N THR A 111 1.46 20.32 -4.01
CA THR A 111 0.29 19.90 -4.79
C THR A 111 0.69 19.68 -6.24
N VAL A 112 -0.02 18.82 -6.95
CA VAL A 112 0.16 18.62 -8.39
C VAL A 112 -0.46 19.79 -9.15
N ALA A 113 0.38 20.52 -9.90
CA ALA A 113 -0.08 21.57 -10.79
C ALA A 113 -0.65 20.98 -12.09
N ALA A 114 -1.61 21.68 -12.70
CA ALA A 114 -2.24 21.27 -13.96
C ALA A 114 -1.48 21.79 -15.22
N ASP A 115 -0.21 22.17 -15.05
CA ASP A 115 0.63 22.77 -16.12
C ASP A 115 1.52 21.75 -16.85
N GLY A 116 1.49 20.48 -16.43
CA GLY A 116 2.13 19.38 -17.14
C GLY A 116 1.33 18.89 -18.34
N SER A 117 1.98 18.16 -19.26
CA SER A 117 1.29 17.53 -20.39
C SER A 117 0.20 16.59 -19.93
N ALA A 118 -1.04 16.84 -20.41
CA ALA A 118 -2.17 15.98 -20.12
C ALA A 118 -1.97 14.58 -20.73
N LEU A 119 -2.26 13.54 -19.96
CA LEU A 119 -2.00 12.18 -20.38
C LEU A 119 -3.12 11.20 -19.94
N VAL A 120 -3.09 10.01 -20.53
CA VAL A 120 -3.87 8.86 -20.12
C VAL A 120 -2.99 7.62 -20.11
N LEU A 121 -3.15 6.80 -19.08
CA LEU A 121 -2.68 5.42 -19.06
C LEU A 121 -3.71 4.57 -19.80
N THR A 122 -3.28 3.84 -20.83
CA THR A 122 -4.21 3.03 -21.62
C THR A 122 -4.70 1.82 -20.84
N ALA A 123 -6.00 1.57 -20.82
CA ALA A 123 -6.58 0.36 -20.23
C ALA A 123 -6.57 -0.85 -21.20
N ASP A 124 -5.89 -0.73 -22.33
CA ASP A 124 -5.75 -1.77 -23.34
C ASP A 124 -4.49 -2.63 -23.03
N PRO A 125 -4.64 -3.88 -22.58
CA PRO A 125 -3.50 -4.72 -22.19
C PRO A 125 -2.59 -5.06 -23.37
N THR A 126 -3.04 -4.91 -24.63
CA THR A 126 -2.20 -5.11 -25.82
C THR A 126 -1.20 -3.97 -26.03
N ARG A 127 -1.38 -2.85 -25.34
CA ARG A 127 -0.52 -1.66 -25.40
C ARG A 127 0.48 -1.57 -24.24
N SER A 128 0.51 -2.56 -23.37
CA SER A 128 1.55 -2.81 -22.37
C SER A 128 2.10 -1.54 -21.69
N GLY A 129 1.22 -0.81 -20.99
CA GLY A 129 1.63 0.33 -20.18
C GLY A 129 1.94 1.62 -20.96
N ASP A 130 1.43 1.77 -22.18
CA ASP A 130 1.58 3.02 -22.94
C ASP A 130 0.88 4.18 -22.23
N ILE A 131 1.63 5.25 -22.04
CA ILE A 131 1.17 6.56 -21.57
C ILE A 131 1.05 7.46 -22.79
N VAL A 132 -0.16 7.96 -23.02
CA VAL A 132 -0.52 8.65 -24.26
C VAL A 132 -0.88 10.10 -23.97
N ALA A 133 -0.35 11.03 -24.77
CA ALA A 133 -0.65 12.45 -24.71
C ALA A 133 -2.10 12.76 -25.11
N LEU A 134 -2.72 13.69 -24.39
CA LEU A 134 -4.06 14.21 -24.67
C LEU A 134 -4.03 15.68 -25.16
N ASP A 135 -2.89 16.34 -25.12
CA ASP A 135 -2.73 17.74 -25.52
C ASP A 135 -2.99 17.95 -27.01
N GLU A 136 -3.53 19.13 -27.36
CA GLU A 136 -3.74 19.53 -28.74
C GLU A 136 -2.43 19.56 -29.51
N GLY A 137 -2.37 18.89 -30.66
CA GLY A 137 -1.18 18.74 -31.49
C GLY A 137 -0.28 17.55 -31.16
N GLU A 138 -0.40 16.95 -29.98
CA GLU A 138 0.28 15.70 -29.57
C GLU A 138 -0.66 14.54 -29.30
N PHE A 139 -1.94 14.75 -29.51
CA PHE A 139 -3.00 13.76 -29.20
C PHE A 139 -2.72 12.39 -29.82
N GLY A 140 -2.71 11.37 -28.98
CA GLY A 140 -2.46 9.98 -29.37
C GLY A 140 -0.98 9.59 -29.48
N LYS A 141 -0.04 10.51 -29.25
CA LYS A 141 1.39 10.21 -29.19
C LYS A 141 1.72 9.47 -27.91
N VAL A 142 2.46 8.38 -28.02
CA VAL A 142 3.00 7.66 -26.86
C VAL A 142 4.15 8.49 -26.27
N LEU A 143 3.97 8.93 -25.03
CA LEU A 143 4.97 9.72 -24.30
C LEU A 143 6.01 8.80 -23.65
N ALA A 144 5.55 7.69 -23.07
CA ALA A 144 6.36 6.67 -22.44
C ALA A 144 5.60 5.33 -22.46
N SER A 145 6.31 4.26 -22.19
CA SER A 145 5.69 2.96 -21.81
C SER A 145 6.32 2.53 -20.51
N VAL A 146 5.56 1.90 -19.63
CA VAL A 146 6.03 1.51 -18.29
C VAL A 146 5.87 0.01 -18.07
N ASP A 147 6.78 -0.55 -17.28
CA ASP A 147 6.83 -1.98 -16.97
C ASP A 147 6.06 -2.28 -15.67
N VAL A 148 5.98 -1.30 -14.76
CA VAL A 148 5.32 -1.38 -13.47
C VAL A 148 4.84 -0.01 -13.00
N VAL A 149 3.73 0.01 -12.24
CA VAL A 149 3.21 1.23 -11.61
C VAL A 149 3.44 1.16 -10.10
N PHE A 150 3.93 2.25 -9.50
CA PHE A 150 3.95 2.46 -8.07
C PHE A 150 2.88 3.51 -7.73
N PRO A 151 1.66 3.08 -7.33
CA PRO A 151 0.57 4.00 -7.01
C PRO A 151 0.75 4.53 -5.58
N VAL A 152 1.43 5.66 -5.44
CA VAL A 152 1.66 6.35 -4.16
C VAL A 152 0.47 7.24 -3.86
N LEU A 153 -0.73 6.67 -3.88
CA LEU A 153 -1.99 7.38 -3.72
C LEU A 153 -2.60 6.97 -2.38
N HIS A 154 -2.72 7.92 -1.45
CA HIS A 154 -3.33 7.67 -0.14
C HIS A 154 -4.82 8.01 -0.14
N GLY A 155 -5.63 7.22 0.59
CA GLY A 155 -7.05 7.42 0.74
C GLY A 155 -7.89 7.03 -0.48
N ALA A 156 -9.01 7.75 -0.66
CA ALA A 156 -9.98 7.46 -1.71
C ALA A 156 -9.38 7.51 -3.12
N TYR A 157 -9.81 6.62 -3.99
CA TYR A 157 -9.31 6.36 -5.35
C TYR A 157 -7.88 5.81 -5.43
N GLY A 158 -7.15 5.76 -4.31
CA GLY A 158 -5.80 5.20 -4.23
C GLY A 158 -5.76 3.86 -3.51
N GLU A 159 -6.45 3.75 -2.36
CA GLU A 159 -6.43 2.58 -1.49
C GLU A 159 -7.76 1.80 -1.48
N ASP A 160 -8.71 2.12 -2.34
CA ASP A 160 -10.07 1.56 -2.36
C ASP A 160 -10.35 0.54 -3.47
N GLY A 161 -9.31 0.11 -4.19
CA GLY A 161 -9.42 -0.83 -5.31
C GLY A 161 -9.66 -0.16 -6.67
N THR A 162 -9.91 1.16 -6.70
CA THR A 162 -10.25 1.87 -7.95
C THR A 162 -9.06 1.94 -8.91
N ILE A 163 -7.91 2.43 -8.45
CA ILE A 163 -6.70 2.48 -9.29
C ILE A 163 -6.18 1.07 -9.60
N GLN A 164 -6.27 0.15 -8.64
CA GLN A 164 -5.88 -1.24 -8.82
C GLN A 164 -6.71 -1.90 -9.92
N GLY A 165 -8.03 -1.64 -9.96
CA GLY A 165 -8.91 -2.14 -11.02
C GLY A 165 -8.55 -1.60 -12.41
N LEU A 166 -8.14 -0.33 -12.51
CA LEU A 166 -7.63 0.24 -13.76
C LEU A 166 -6.36 -0.49 -14.22
N LEU A 167 -5.42 -0.73 -13.30
CA LEU A 167 -4.14 -1.38 -13.60
C LEU A 167 -4.31 -2.86 -13.95
N GLU A 168 -5.26 -3.56 -13.31
CA GLU A 168 -5.65 -4.93 -13.68
C GLU A 168 -6.22 -4.99 -15.11
N LEU A 169 -7.13 -4.06 -15.47
CA LEU A 169 -7.67 -3.98 -16.83
C LEU A 169 -6.59 -3.67 -17.87
N ALA A 170 -5.63 -2.83 -17.51
CA ALA A 170 -4.52 -2.47 -18.36
C ALA A 170 -3.44 -3.58 -18.47
N GLY A 171 -3.50 -4.59 -17.63
CA GLY A 171 -2.50 -5.67 -17.59
C GLY A 171 -1.13 -5.19 -17.12
N ILE A 172 -1.05 -4.15 -16.30
CA ILE A 172 0.21 -3.53 -15.86
C ILE A 172 0.47 -3.93 -14.40
N PRO A 173 1.62 -4.57 -14.10
CA PRO A 173 2.03 -4.86 -12.73
C PRO A 173 2.05 -3.58 -11.88
N TYR A 174 1.70 -3.68 -10.61
CA TYR A 174 1.69 -2.55 -9.69
C TYR A 174 2.11 -2.93 -8.27
N VAL A 175 2.70 -1.98 -7.58
CA VAL A 175 3.09 -2.10 -6.18
C VAL A 175 1.87 -1.99 -5.29
N GLY A 176 1.79 -2.86 -4.29
CA GLY A 176 0.76 -2.84 -3.26
C GLY A 176 -0.33 -3.90 -3.46
N PRO A 177 -1.30 -3.93 -2.56
CA PRO A 177 -2.39 -4.90 -2.55
C PRO A 177 -3.30 -4.81 -3.77
N GLY A 178 -3.92 -5.94 -4.12
CA GLY A 178 -4.87 -6.03 -5.22
C GLY A 178 -6.22 -5.37 -4.94
N VAL A 179 -7.13 -5.51 -5.90
CA VAL A 179 -8.48 -4.88 -5.86
C VAL A 179 -9.25 -5.26 -4.59
N LEU A 180 -9.32 -6.56 -4.27
CA LEU A 180 -10.08 -7.05 -3.12
C LEU A 180 -9.51 -6.52 -1.81
N ALA A 181 -8.21 -6.68 -1.61
CA ALA A 181 -7.55 -6.27 -0.37
C ALA A 181 -7.63 -4.75 -0.15
N SER A 182 -7.44 -3.95 -1.21
CA SER A 182 -7.58 -2.49 -1.15
C SER A 182 -9.01 -2.08 -0.80
N ALA A 183 -10.01 -2.62 -1.50
CA ALA A 183 -11.41 -2.28 -1.25
C ALA A 183 -11.88 -2.72 0.15
N ALA A 184 -11.47 -3.91 0.60
CA ALA A 184 -11.81 -4.42 1.93
C ALA A 184 -11.04 -3.68 3.03
N GLY A 185 -9.76 -3.37 2.82
CA GLY A 185 -8.92 -2.64 3.77
C GLY A 185 -9.38 -1.20 4.02
N MET A 186 -9.86 -0.52 2.97
CA MET A 186 -10.42 0.83 3.11
C MET A 186 -11.70 0.84 3.95
N ASP A 187 -12.50 -0.22 3.92
CA ASP A 187 -13.78 -0.29 4.61
C ASP A 187 -13.66 -1.01 5.96
N LYS A 188 -13.64 -0.24 7.06
CA LYS A 188 -13.44 -0.73 8.42
C LYS A 188 -14.46 -1.80 8.85
N GLU A 189 -15.69 -1.78 8.31
CA GLU A 189 -16.66 -2.84 8.54
C GLU A 189 -16.17 -4.17 7.96
N PHE A 190 -15.74 -4.16 6.69
CA PHE A 190 -15.32 -5.39 6.00
C PHE A 190 -13.95 -5.86 6.48
N THR A 191 -13.03 -4.96 6.75
CA THR A 191 -11.75 -5.29 7.39
C THR A 191 -11.97 -6.10 8.67
N LYS A 192 -12.76 -5.57 9.61
CA LYS A 192 -13.00 -6.26 10.89
C LYS A 192 -13.79 -7.56 10.72
N LYS A 193 -14.70 -7.64 9.75
CA LYS A 193 -15.42 -8.89 9.45
C LYS A 193 -14.49 -9.99 8.96
N LEU A 194 -13.57 -9.66 8.05
CA LEU A 194 -12.60 -10.63 7.52
C LEU A 194 -11.62 -11.07 8.61
N LEU A 195 -11.07 -10.12 9.36
CA LEU A 195 -10.16 -10.42 10.48
C LEU A 195 -10.82 -11.29 11.53
N ALA A 196 -12.06 -10.97 11.92
CA ALA A 196 -12.83 -11.77 12.91
C ALA A 196 -13.16 -13.18 12.40
N ALA A 197 -13.45 -13.34 11.10
CA ALA A 197 -13.70 -14.65 10.49
C ALA A 197 -12.46 -15.57 10.55
N GLU A 198 -11.26 -14.98 10.51
CA GLU A 198 -9.98 -15.67 10.67
C GLU A 198 -9.55 -15.83 12.16
N GLY A 199 -10.45 -15.49 13.10
CA GLY A 199 -10.19 -15.57 14.52
C GLY A 199 -9.13 -14.60 15.04
N LEU A 200 -8.96 -13.46 14.35
CA LEU A 200 -8.06 -12.40 14.78
C LEU A 200 -8.76 -11.45 15.77
N PRO A 201 -8.05 -10.94 16.79
CA PRO A 201 -8.63 -10.06 17.79
C PRO A 201 -8.94 -8.68 17.21
N VAL A 202 -10.21 -8.30 17.18
CA VAL A 202 -10.68 -6.99 16.72
C VAL A 202 -11.62 -6.36 17.74
N GLY A 203 -11.66 -5.02 17.77
CA GLY A 203 -12.57 -4.28 18.64
C GLY A 203 -14.04 -4.44 18.22
N PHE A 204 -14.94 -4.36 19.21
CA PHE A 204 -16.39 -4.40 18.98
C PHE A 204 -16.87 -3.13 18.26
N GLN A 205 -17.75 -3.29 17.27
CA GLN A 205 -18.31 -2.19 16.50
C GLN A 205 -19.77 -2.41 16.14
N ILE A 206 -20.51 -1.31 16.02
CA ILE A 206 -21.84 -1.23 15.41
C ILE A 206 -21.75 -0.43 14.12
N VAL A 207 -22.42 -0.90 13.08
CA VAL A 207 -22.44 -0.24 11.76
C VAL A 207 -23.78 0.45 11.54
N LEU A 208 -23.75 1.76 11.35
CA LEU A 208 -24.92 2.57 11.02
C LEU A 208 -24.94 2.84 9.51
N ARG A 209 -25.85 2.16 8.82
CA ARG A 209 -26.10 2.37 7.39
C ARG A 209 -26.96 3.60 7.14
N PRO A 210 -27.04 4.13 5.89
CA PRO A 210 -27.98 5.21 5.57
C PRO A 210 -29.40 4.88 6.04
N GLY A 211 -30.02 5.83 6.75
CA GLY A 211 -31.38 5.68 7.33
C GLY A 211 -31.44 5.01 8.71
N VAL A 212 -30.29 4.63 9.29
CA VAL A 212 -30.17 4.17 10.68
C VAL A 212 -29.43 5.26 11.48
N ASP A 213 -30.16 6.05 12.27
CA ASP A 213 -29.64 7.27 12.86
C ASP A 213 -29.36 7.16 14.37
N SER A 214 -29.47 5.95 14.93
CA SER A 214 -29.25 5.73 16.36
C SER A 214 -28.74 4.31 16.63
N VAL A 215 -28.11 4.14 17.77
CA VAL A 215 -27.83 2.83 18.38
C VAL A 215 -28.93 2.50 19.37
N THR A 216 -29.31 1.19 19.47
CA THR A 216 -30.32 0.73 20.45
C THR A 216 -29.73 0.76 21.86
N GLU A 217 -30.60 0.71 22.89
CA GLU A 217 -30.14 0.67 24.28
C GLU A 217 -29.27 -0.58 24.54
N GLU A 218 -29.64 -1.74 23.98
CA GLU A 218 -28.81 -2.95 24.08
C GLU A 218 -27.43 -2.75 23.43
N GLN A 219 -27.37 -2.07 22.29
CA GLN A 219 -26.09 -1.75 21.62
C GLN A 219 -25.27 -0.74 22.45
N LYS A 220 -25.91 0.23 23.10
CA LYS A 220 -25.23 1.16 24.01
C LYS A 220 -24.62 0.44 25.20
N GLU A 221 -25.34 -0.53 25.79
CA GLU A 221 -24.82 -1.36 26.88
C GLU A 221 -23.61 -2.18 26.43
N GLN A 222 -23.64 -2.75 25.22
CA GLN A 222 -22.52 -3.52 24.66
C GLN A 222 -21.30 -2.65 24.33
N LEU A 223 -21.53 -1.47 23.78
CA LEU A 223 -20.47 -0.52 23.42
C LEU A 223 -19.80 0.08 24.66
N GLY A 224 -20.56 0.41 25.69
CA GLY A 224 -20.09 1.22 26.81
C GLY A 224 -19.72 2.65 26.37
N LEU A 225 -19.12 3.40 27.27
CA LEU A 225 -18.58 4.73 27.01
C LEU A 225 -17.15 4.84 27.54
N PRO A 226 -16.28 5.60 26.88
CA PRO A 226 -16.53 6.38 25.66
C PRO A 226 -16.57 5.50 24.41
N VAL A 227 -17.19 6.02 23.32
CA VAL A 227 -17.16 5.41 21.98
C VAL A 227 -16.51 6.33 20.97
N PHE A 228 -16.03 5.76 19.88
CA PHE A 228 -15.59 6.50 18.69
C PHE A 228 -16.62 6.35 17.58
N VAL A 229 -17.08 7.50 17.07
CA VAL A 229 -17.98 7.59 15.91
C VAL A 229 -17.15 8.06 14.72
N LYS A 230 -17.10 7.25 13.67
CA LYS A 230 -16.20 7.49 12.53
C LYS A 230 -16.78 7.05 11.20
N PRO A 231 -16.40 7.71 10.08
CA PRO A 231 -16.71 7.21 8.74
C PRO A 231 -16.20 5.78 8.57
N ALA A 232 -16.96 4.92 7.89
CA ALA A 232 -16.52 3.55 7.64
C ALA A 232 -15.34 3.48 6.66
N ARG A 233 -15.31 4.40 5.68
CA ARG A 233 -14.28 4.51 4.65
C ARG A 233 -13.64 5.89 4.72
N GLY A 234 -12.41 5.94 5.16
CA GLY A 234 -11.66 7.18 5.31
C GLY A 234 -10.38 6.95 6.10
N GLY A 235 -9.36 7.73 5.78
CA GLY A 235 -8.06 7.76 6.43
C GLY A 235 -7.83 8.98 7.30
N SER A 236 -6.62 9.12 7.84
CA SER A 236 -6.09 10.31 8.49
C SER A 236 -6.98 10.90 9.60
N SER A 237 -7.75 10.08 10.29
CA SER A 237 -8.65 10.48 11.40
C SER A 237 -9.73 11.51 11.04
N ILE A 238 -10.00 11.72 9.74
CA ILE A 238 -10.98 12.71 9.28
C ILE A 238 -12.41 12.26 9.62
N GLY A 239 -13.18 13.17 10.21
CA GLY A 239 -14.59 12.91 10.56
C GLY A 239 -14.81 12.08 11.83
N ILE A 240 -13.74 11.70 12.55
CA ILE A 240 -13.82 10.96 13.80
C ILE A 240 -14.22 11.87 14.96
N SER A 241 -15.01 11.33 15.90
CA SER A 241 -15.36 11.97 17.16
C SER A 241 -15.31 10.96 18.30
N ARG A 242 -14.69 11.35 19.43
CA ARG A 242 -14.80 10.63 20.70
C ARG A 242 -16.05 11.12 21.41
N VAL A 243 -16.94 10.23 21.77
CA VAL A 243 -18.22 10.48 22.44
C VAL A 243 -18.13 9.93 23.85
N ALA A 244 -18.12 10.85 24.83
CA ALA A 244 -18.01 10.53 26.25
C ALA A 244 -19.38 10.37 26.93
N ASP A 245 -20.43 10.90 26.32
CA ASP A 245 -21.82 10.81 26.74
C ASP A 245 -22.74 10.66 25.52
N TRP A 246 -23.91 10.03 25.71
CA TRP A 246 -24.86 9.78 24.60
C TRP A 246 -25.55 11.02 24.08
N GLU A 247 -25.54 12.11 24.82
CA GLU A 247 -26.13 13.41 24.42
C GLU A 247 -25.36 14.03 23.25
N SER A 248 -24.05 13.80 23.18
CA SER A 248 -23.19 14.28 22.07
C SER A 248 -23.16 13.38 20.84
N PHE A 249 -23.84 12.22 20.89
CA PHE A 249 -23.77 11.21 19.83
C PHE A 249 -24.30 11.72 18.48
N ASP A 250 -25.46 12.41 18.46
CA ASP A 250 -26.08 12.87 17.21
C ASP A 250 -25.19 13.83 16.43
N ALA A 251 -24.52 14.75 17.13
CA ALA A 251 -23.57 15.68 16.51
C ALA A 251 -22.33 14.94 15.93
N ALA A 252 -21.84 13.91 16.63
CA ALA A 252 -20.75 13.07 16.16
C ALA A 252 -21.15 12.28 14.91
N LEU A 253 -22.37 11.71 14.90
CA LEU A 253 -22.91 10.98 13.76
C LEU A 253 -23.07 11.89 12.53
N GLU A 254 -23.62 13.10 12.71
CA GLU A 254 -23.74 14.08 11.63
C GLU A 254 -22.38 14.45 11.06
N LYS A 255 -21.37 14.69 11.92
CA LYS A 255 -20.00 14.97 11.48
C LYS A 255 -19.43 13.84 10.64
N ALA A 256 -19.54 12.59 11.10
CA ALA A 256 -19.03 11.43 10.38
C ALA A 256 -19.73 11.23 9.02
N ARG A 257 -21.05 11.46 8.95
CA ARG A 257 -21.86 11.33 7.73
C ARG A 257 -21.55 12.34 6.64
N ARG A 258 -20.93 13.46 6.97
CA ARG A 258 -20.45 14.41 5.94
C ARG A 258 -19.33 13.79 5.08
N HIS A 259 -18.66 12.77 5.60
CA HIS A 259 -17.54 12.09 4.93
C HIS A 259 -17.92 10.74 4.34
N ASP A 260 -18.78 9.98 5.03
CA ASP A 260 -19.28 8.69 4.54
C ASP A 260 -20.72 8.46 5.06
N PRO A 261 -21.67 8.12 4.17
CA PRO A 261 -23.03 7.78 4.61
C PRO A 261 -23.09 6.53 5.50
N LYS A 262 -22.08 5.65 5.46
CA LYS A 262 -21.89 4.52 6.36
C LYS A 262 -20.95 4.92 7.49
N VAL A 263 -21.43 4.79 8.73
CA VAL A 263 -20.71 5.19 9.94
C VAL A 263 -20.49 3.98 10.84
N ILE A 264 -19.38 3.96 11.55
CA ILE A 264 -19.04 2.96 12.55
C ILE A 264 -19.04 3.61 13.91
N VAL A 265 -19.61 2.91 14.89
CA VAL A 265 -19.53 3.24 16.31
C VAL A 265 -18.74 2.14 17.00
N GLU A 266 -17.62 2.48 17.60
CA GLU A 266 -16.71 1.52 18.23
C GLU A 266 -16.52 1.82 19.73
N SER A 267 -16.43 0.78 20.52
CA SER A 267 -15.97 0.90 21.91
C SER A 267 -14.56 1.45 21.95
N ALA A 268 -14.28 2.38 22.84
CA ALA A 268 -12.91 2.84 23.06
C ALA A 268 -12.06 1.70 23.62
N ILE A 269 -10.90 1.51 23.06
CA ILE A 269 -9.91 0.53 23.51
C ILE A 269 -8.81 1.29 24.24
N VAL A 270 -8.54 0.88 25.48
CA VAL A 270 -7.44 1.41 26.27
C VAL A 270 -6.22 0.51 26.09
N GLY A 271 -5.15 1.06 25.57
CA GLY A 271 -3.94 0.30 25.29
C GLY A 271 -2.85 1.19 24.70
N ARG A 272 -1.66 0.62 24.51
CA ARG A 272 -0.55 1.27 23.81
C ARG A 272 -0.78 1.15 22.31
N GLU A 273 -0.67 2.26 21.56
CA GLU A 273 -0.80 2.26 20.11
C GLU A 273 0.53 1.83 19.47
N VAL A 274 0.50 0.72 18.74
CA VAL A 274 1.67 0.18 18.06
C VAL A 274 1.36 -0.19 16.62
N GLU A 275 2.37 -0.11 15.78
CA GLU A 275 2.30 -0.39 14.35
C GLU A 275 3.28 -1.50 13.97
N CYS A 276 2.93 -2.33 12.99
CA CYS A 276 3.80 -3.36 12.44
C CYS A 276 3.69 -3.38 10.91
N GLY A 277 4.81 -3.21 10.21
CA GLY A 277 4.89 -3.31 8.76
C GLY A 277 4.93 -4.77 8.30
N VAL A 278 4.21 -5.09 7.24
CA VAL A 278 4.29 -6.39 6.56
C VAL A 278 4.78 -6.17 5.14
N LEU A 279 5.69 -7.02 4.68
CA LEU A 279 6.31 -6.98 3.36
C LEU A 279 6.30 -8.39 2.75
N GLU A 280 5.84 -8.47 1.51
CA GLU A 280 5.99 -9.64 0.66
C GLU A 280 7.23 -9.46 -0.23
N PHE A 281 8.03 -10.51 -0.33
CA PHE A 281 9.23 -10.57 -1.15
C PHE A 281 8.95 -11.17 -2.53
N PRO A 282 9.85 -10.98 -3.52
CA PRO A 282 9.64 -11.49 -4.88
C PRO A 282 9.48 -13.01 -5.00
N ASP A 283 9.94 -13.77 -4.01
CA ASP A 283 9.79 -15.23 -3.90
C ASP A 283 8.49 -15.66 -3.21
N GLY A 284 7.64 -14.70 -2.81
CA GLY A 284 6.38 -14.94 -2.10
C GLY A 284 6.52 -15.09 -0.59
N ASP A 285 7.73 -14.95 -0.01
CA ASP A 285 7.90 -14.93 1.43
C ASP A 285 7.29 -13.65 2.02
N VAL A 286 6.61 -13.77 3.15
CA VAL A 286 5.92 -12.66 3.82
C VAL A 286 6.47 -12.49 5.22
N ARG A 287 7.05 -11.33 5.50
CA ARG A 287 7.68 -11.00 6.78
C ARG A 287 7.06 -9.78 7.43
N ALA A 288 7.14 -9.75 8.76
CA ALA A 288 6.83 -8.56 9.57
C ALA A 288 8.11 -7.82 9.95
N SER A 289 8.05 -6.50 9.98
CA SER A 289 9.10 -5.60 10.46
C SER A 289 9.31 -5.70 11.97
N VAL A 290 10.11 -4.82 12.55
CA VAL A 290 10.01 -4.52 13.97
C VAL A 290 8.68 -3.83 14.25
N VAL A 291 8.21 -3.91 15.50
CA VAL A 291 7.03 -3.15 15.97
C VAL A 291 7.48 -1.75 16.37
N ALA A 292 6.68 -0.75 16.06
CA ALA A 292 6.89 0.62 16.47
C ALA A 292 5.75 1.11 17.37
N GLU A 293 6.04 2.02 18.30
CA GLU A 293 5.06 2.64 19.18
C GLU A 293 4.95 4.13 18.90
N ILE A 294 3.71 4.63 18.87
CA ILE A 294 3.40 6.06 18.78
C ILE A 294 3.06 6.54 20.20
N ARG A 295 3.83 7.49 20.70
CA ARG A 295 3.56 8.11 21.99
C ARG A 295 3.19 9.57 21.80
N MET A 296 2.02 9.93 22.33
CA MET A 296 1.65 11.33 22.45
C MET A 296 2.41 11.91 23.67
N PRO A 297 3.12 13.03 23.53
CA PRO A 297 3.74 13.67 24.70
C PRO A 297 2.65 14.06 25.70
N ASP A 298 2.90 13.77 26.96
CA ASP A 298 2.01 14.12 28.09
C ASP A 298 1.84 15.64 28.17
N SER A 299 0.99 16.19 27.34
CA SER A 299 0.53 17.56 27.47
C SER A 299 -0.58 17.61 28.52
N SER A 300 -0.18 17.76 29.79
CA SER A 300 -1.04 18.24 30.88
C SER A 300 -2.30 17.40 31.20
N GLY A 301 -2.19 16.11 31.47
CA GLY A 301 -3.24 15.37 32.19
C GLY A 301 -4.60 15.26 31.50
N ASN A 302 -4.71 15.69 30.27
CA ASN A 302 -5.89 15.58 29.44
C ASN A 302 -5.69 14.45 28.44
N HIS A 303 -6.23 13.27 28.71
CA HIS A 303 -6.28 12.12 27.79
C HIS A 303 -7.15 12.38 26.54
N GLU A 304 -7.34 13.65 26.15
CA GLU A 304 -8.15 14.10 25.02
C GLU A 304 -7.33 14.42 23.76
N ALA A 305 -6.00 14.35 23.81
CA ALA A 305 -5.16 14.57 22.62
C ALA A 305 -5.37 13.40 21.64
N PHE A 306 -6.17 13.64 20.63
CA PHE A 306 -6.44 12.69 19.55
C PHE A 306 -5.38 12.85 18.46
N TYR A 307 -4.82 11.76 17.98
CA TYR A 307 -3.82 11.73 16.90
C TYR A 307 -4.52 12.04 15.56
N ASP A 308 -4.76 13.31 15.29
CA ASP A 308 -5.41 13.78 14.07
C ASP A 308 -4.44 14.10 12.93
N PHE A 309 -4.96 14.58 11.80
CA PHE A 309 -4.18 14.90 10.61
C PHE A 309 -3.08 15.95 10.88
N ASP A 310 -3.42 17.01 11.60
CA ASP A 310 -2.49 18.11 11.88
C ASP A 310 -1.34 17.63 12.76
N THR A 311 -1.64 16.83 13.76
CA THR A 311 -0.66 16.20 14.65
C THR A 311 0.24 15.21 13.91
N LYS A 312 -0.33 14.46 12.92
CA LYS A 312 0.42 13.46 12.12
C LYS A 312 1.43 14.09 11.17
N TYR A 313 1.09 15.20 10.53
CA TYR A 313 1.84 15.70 9.37
C TYR A 313 2.38 17.12 9.50
N LEU A 314 1.85 17.90 10.43
CA LEU A 314 2.17 19.34 10.55
C LEU A 314 2.93 19.70 11.83
N ASP A 315 2.62 19.10 12.97
CA ASP A 315 3.03 19.64 14.27
C ASP A 315 4.25 18.96 14.90
N ASP A 316 4.75 17.84 14.36
CA ASP A 316 5.98 17.15 14.80
C ASP A 316 6.06 16.87 16.34
N VAL A 317 4.88 16.68 16.99
CA VAL A 317 4.77 16.55 18.44
C VAL A 317 4.78 15.13 18.96
N CYS A 318 4.72 14.13 18.08
CA CYS A 318 4.71 12.72 18.47
C CYS A 318 6.10 12.19 18.70
N GLU A 319 6.27 11.41 19.76
CA GLU A 319 7.46 10.61 19.98
C GLU A 319 7.24 9.19 19.41
N PHE A 320 8.30 8.66 18.79
CA PHE A 320 8.25 7.34 18.17
C PHE A 320 9.35 6.46 18.77
N ASP A 321 8.97 5.31 19.31
CA ASP A 321 9.92 4.27 19.69
C ASP A 321 10.00 3.21 18.58
N VAL A 322 11.13 3.09 17.90
CA VAL A 322 11.41 2.11 16.83
C VAL A 322 12.73 1.41 17.10
N PRO A 323 12.74 0.16 17.55
CA PRO A 323 11.58 -0.67 17.91
C PRO A 323 10.86 -0.19 19.17
N ALA A 324 9.59 -0.57 19.30
CA ALA A 324 8.79 -0.34 20.51
C ALA A 324 9.39 -1.06 21.72
N LYS A 325 9.27 -0.44 22.89
CA LYS A 325 9.71 -1.03 24.17
C LYS A 325 8.62 -1.96 24.72
N LEU A 326 8.55 -3.15 24.14
CA LEU A 326 7.66 -4.24 24.53
C LEU A 326 8.47 -5.46 24.94
N ASP A 327 7.84 -6.36 25.67
CA ASP A 327 8.42 -7.69 25.93
C ASP A 327 8.56 -8.47 24.61
N ASP A 328 9.57 -9.31 24.50
CA ASP A 328 9.90 -10.03 23.27
C ASP A 328 8.74 -10.90 22.78
N ASP A 329 8.05 -11.57 23.68
CA ASP A 329 6.88 -12.45 23.37
C ASP A 329 5.71 -11.65 22.84
N VAL A 330 5.44 -10.44 23.38
CA VAL A 330 4.39 -9.53 22.88
C VAL A 330 4.75 -9.02 21.49
N SER A 331 6.01 -8.66 21.29
CA SER A 331 6.50 -8.21 19.97
C SER A 331 6.39 -9.30 18.92
N GLU A 332 6.71 -10.56 19.24
CA GLU A 332 6.60 -11.67 18.32
C GLU A 332 5.14 -12.04 18.05
N GLU A 333 4.25 -11.98 19.06
CA GLU A 333 2.80 -12.15 18.88
C GLU A 333 2.24 -11.10 17.91
N LEU A 334 2.58 -9.81 18.07
CA LEU A 334 2.13 -8.73 17.20
C LEU A 334 2.59 -8.95 15.75
N ARG A 335 3.85 -9.35 15.56
CA ARG A 335 4.40 -9.66 14.24
C ARG A 335 3.67 -10.83 13.58
N ALA A 336 3.40 -11.89 14.34
CA ALA A 336 2.63 -13.03 13.85
C ALA A 336 1.19 -12.65 13.49
N LEU A 337 0.53 -11.83 14.31
CA LEU A 337 -0.82 -11.31 14.04
C LEU A 337 -0.83 -10.39 12.81
N ALA A 338 0.19 -9.57 12.60
CA ALA A 338 0.30 -8.70 11.43
C ALA A 338 0.38 -9.52 10.13
N VAL A 339 1.21 -10.56 10.08
CA VAL A 339 1.29 -11.47 8.92
C VAL A 339 -0.03 -12.21 8.69
N ARG A 340 -0.72 -12.63 9.75
CA ARG A 340 -2.04 -13.26 9.63
C ARG A 340 -3.09 -12.28 9.11
N ALA A 341 -3.09 -11.03 9.58
CA ALA A 341 -4.00 -9.98 9.10
C ALA A 341 -3.77 -9.67 7.62
N PHE A 342 -2.51 -9.57 7.19
CA PHE A 342 -2.12 -9.42 5.79
C PHE A 342 -2.72 -10.52 4.91
N ARG A 343 -2.61 -11.78 5.34
CA ARG A 343 -3.15 -12.94 4.62
C ARG A 343 -4.68 -13.00 4.67
N ALA A 344 -5.30 -12.61 5.79
CA ALA A 344 -6.75 -12.61 5.96
C ALA A 344 -7.47 -11.66 5.00
N LEU A 345 -6.82 -10.56 4.61
CA LEU A 345 -7.33 -9.62 3.62
C LEU A 345 -6.84 -9.92 2.20
N ASP A 346 -6.08 -10.97 1.98
CA ASP A 346 -5.44 -11.28 0.68
C ASP A 346 -4.57 -10.11 0.19
N CYS A 347 -3.84 -9.46 1.09
CA CYS A 347 -2.92 -8.39 0.75
C CYS A 347 -1.70 -8.94 -0.01
N GLN A 348 -1.11 -8.08 -0.84
CA GLN A 348 0.11 -8.36 -1.59
C GLN A 348 1.06 -7.17 -1.46
N GLY A 349 2.35 -7.43 -1.63
CA GLY A 349 3.42 -6.43 -1.61
C GLY A 349 3.65 -5.86 -0.23
N LEU A 350 2.74 -5.06 0.29
CA LEU A 350 2.92 -4.38 1.59
C LEU A 350 1.60 -4.13 2.32
N SER A 351 1.69 -3.98 3.63
CA SER A 351 0.69 -3.32 4.48
C SER A 351 1.30 -2.86 5.79
N ARG A 352 0.60 -2.00 6.53
CA ARG A 352 0.87 -1.70 7.93
C ARG A 352 -0.36 -2.09 8.75
N VAL A 353 -0.15 -2.83 9.81
CA VAL A 353 -1.21 -3.24 10.74
C VAL A 353 -1.03 -2.46 12.03
N ASP A 354 -2.10 -1.79 12.45
CA ASP A 354 -2.14 -0.94 13.62
C ASP A 354 -2.89 -1.66 14.75
N PHE A 355 -2.32 -1.63 15.96
CA PHE A 355 -2.80 -2.38 17.11
C PHE A 355 -2.95 -1.51 18.35
N PHE A 356 -3.82 -1.94 19.26
CA PHE A 356 -3.78 -1.58 20.68
C PHE A 356 -3.25 -2.76 21.48
N VAL A 357 -2.17 -2.56 22.23
CA VAL A 357 -1.67 -3.53 23.21
C VAL A 357 -2.34 -3.24 24.55
N THR A 358 -3.30 -4.09 24.91
CA THR A 358 -4.11 -3.98 26.13
C THR A 358 -3.63 -4.95 27.20
N ASP A 359 -4.11 -4.79 28.45
CA ASP A 359 -3.87 -5.76 29.55
C ASP A 359 -4.40 -7.18 29.24
N ASN A 360 -5.32 -7.31 28.26
CA ASN A 360 -5.90 -8.58 27.84
C ASN A 360 -5.30 -9.11 26.53
N GLY A 361 -4.22 -8.51 26.05
CA GLY A 361 -3.54 -8.88 24.81
C GLY A 361 -3.76 -7.88 23.67
N PRO A 362 -3.17 -8.14 22.50
CA PRO A 362 -3.25 -7.26 21.32
C PRO A 362 -4.66 -7.25 20.71
N VAL A 363 -5.08 -6.09 20.22
CA VAL A 363 -6.31 -5.91 19.43
C VAL A 363 -5.96 -5.17 18.14
N ILE A 364 -6.32 -5.72 16.98
CA ILE A 364 -6.12 -5.08 15.69
C ILE A 364 -7.12 -3.93 15.55
N ASN A 365 -6.61 -2.73 15.30
CA ASN A 365 -7.41 -1.55 15.02
C ASN A 365 -7.78 -1.46 13.54
N GLU A 366 -6.76 -1.41 12.67
CA GLU A 366 -6.95 -1.33 11.22
C GLU A 366 -5.75 -1.92 10.46
N ILE A 367 -5.90 -2.06 9.15
CA ILE A 367 -4.85 -2.40 8.21
C ILE A 367 -4.78 -1.33 7.13
N ASN A 368 -3.58 -0.79 6.89
CA ASN A 368 -3.32 0.23 5.88
C ASN A 368 -2.66 -0.43 4.67
N THR A 369 -3.32 -0.38 3.53
CA THR A 369 -2.88 -1.06 2.30
C THR A 369 -1.83 -0.28 1.52
N MET A 370 -1.75 1.05 1.72
CA MET A 370 -0.67 1.90 1.22
C MET A 370 -0.23 2.85 2.33
N PRO A 371 0.59 2.39 3.29
CA PRO A 371 1.06 3.24 4.38
C PRO A 371 1.90 4.40 3.85
N GLY A 372 2.04 5.47 4.64
CA GLY A 372 2.86 6.62 4.27
C GLY A 372 4.31 6.24 3.98
N PHE A 373 4.90 6.88 2.99
CA PHE A 373 6.29 6.67 2.52
C PHE A 373 7.14 7.94 2.59
N THR A 374 6.77 8.91 3.43
CA THR A 374 7.65 10.06 3.68
C THR A 374 8.88 9.64 4.47
N SER A 375 9.92 10.47 4.50
CA SER A 375 11.14 10.18 5.27
C SER A 375 10.93 10.01 6.77
N ILE A 376 9.80 10.53 7.30
CA ILE A 376 9.42 10.40 8.71
C ILE A 376 8.34 9.33 8.94
N SER A 377 7.81 8.72 7.88
CA SER A 377 6.76 7.69 7.99
C SER A 377 7.27 6.43 8.68
N MET A 378 6.38 5.81 9.46
CA MET A 378 6.75 4.66 10.29
C MET A 378 7.08 3.42 9.49
N TYR A 379 6.37 3.18 8.36
CA TYR A 379 6.58 1.97 7.57
C TYR A 379 8.04 1.81 7.09
N PRO A 380 8.67 2.78 6.40
CA PRO A 380 10.08 2.65 6.02
C PRO A 380 11.02 2.63 7.24
N ARG A 381 10.74 3.37 8.31
CA ARG A 381 11.56 3.38 9.52
C ARG A 381 11.56 2.03 10.25
N MET A 382 10.42 1.36 10.29
CA MET A 382 10.33 0.01 10.88
C MET A 382 11.16 -1.01 10.09
N TRP A 383 11.19 -0.90 8.76
CA TRP A 383 12.01 -1.77 7.93
C TRP A 383 13.49 -1.43 8.00
N GLU A 384 13.85 -0.15 8.09
CA GLU A 384 15.24 0.27 8.32
C GLU A 384 15.76 -0.29 9.64
N ALA A 385 14.99 -0.23 10.73
CA ALA A 385 15.32 -0.83 12.01
C ALA A 385 15.36 -2.38 11.95
N ALA A 386 14.66 -2.99 11.01
CA ALA A 386 14.73 -4.43 10.71
C ALA A 386 15.91 -4.80 9.79
N GLY A 387 16.70 -3.84 9.34
CA GLY A 387 17.89 -4.04 8.50
C GLY A 387 17.67 -3.89 7.00
N ILE A 388 16.49 -3.45 6.54
CA ILE A 388 16.18 -3.18 5.13
C ILE A 388 16.10 -1.66 4.93
N GLY A 389 17.12 -1.09 4.28
CA GLY A 389 17.16 0.33 3.99
C GLY A 389 16.10 0.79 3.00
N TYR A 390 15.80 2.10 2.98
CA TYR A 390 14.69 2.66 2.19
C TYR A 390 14.79 2.30 0.69
N GLY A 391 15.97 2.47 0.05
CA GLY A 391 16.15 2.15 -1.36
C GLY A 391 15.97 0.65 -1.65
N GLU A 392 16.45 -0.22 -0.75
CA GLU A 392 16.24 -1.67 -0.84
C GLU A 392 14.76 -2.03 -0.69
N LEU A 393 14.06 -1.41 0.27
CA LEU A 393 12.61 -1.60 0.46
C LEU A 393 11.81 -1.27 -0.80
N VAL A 394 12.09 -0.12 -1.42
CA VAL A 394 11.42 0.30 -2.66
C VAL A 394 11.74 -0.67 -3.80
N SER A 395 12.99 -1.14 -3.90
CA SER A 395 13.39 -2.13 -4.90
C SER A 395 12.69 -3.47 -4.70
N ILE A 396 12.59 -3.97 -3.45
CA ILE A 396 11.84 -5.20 -3.14
C ILE A 396 10.38 -5.06 -3.59
N LEU A 397 9.73 -3.96 -3.29
CA LEU A 397 8.34 -3.72 -3.67
C LEU A 397 8.12 -3.73 -5.18
N VAL A 398 9.01 -3.07 -5.94
CA VAL A 398 8.97 -3.07 -7.41
C VAL A 398 9.20 -4.47 -7.97
N GLN A 399 10.20 -5.20 -7.46
CA GLN A 399 10.50 -6.55 -7.91
C GLN A 399 9.38 -7.54 -7.56
N THR A 400 8.76 -7.40 -6.38
CA THR A 400 7.58 -8.20 -5.98
C THR A 400 6.42 -7.97 -6.94
N ALA A 401 6.14 -6.71 -7.28
CA ALA A 401 5.08 -6.38 -8.23
C ALA A 401 5.32 -7.00 -9.61
N LEU A 402 6.56 -6.94 -10.12
CA LEU A 402 6.95 -7.55 -11.40
C LEU A 402 6.86 -9.09 -11.35
N ALA A 403 7.35 -9.71 -10.28
CA ALA A 403 7.27 -11.17 -10.10
C ALA A 403 5.83 -11.66 -10.03
N ARG A 404 4.97 -10.88 -9.37
CA ARG A 404 3.56 -11.16 -9.24
C ARG A 404 2.81 -10.99 -10.57
N GLY A 405 3.06 -9.91 -11.36
CA GLY A 405 2.31 -9.53 -12.56
C GLY A 405 0.88 -9.06 -12.24
N THR A 406 -0.10 -9.35 -13.11
CA THR A 406 -1.55 -9.03 -12.97
C THR A 406 -2.42 -10.28 -13.16
N GLY A 407 -3.71 -10.17 -12.84
CA GLY A 407 -4.73 -11.19 -13.07
C GLY A 407 -5.09 -12.01 -11.83
N LEU A 408 -6.04 -12.93 -12.01
CA LEU A 408 -6.45 -13.88 -10.97
C LEU A 408 -5.31 -14.88 -10.69
N ARG A 409 -5.08 -15.14 -9.43
CA ARG A 409 -4.00 -16.02 -8.95
C ARG A 409 -4.48 -16.94 -7.87
#